data_ae8ac716928d69d567f3173f097dfed8
#
_entry.id   ae8ac716928d69d567f3173f097dfed8
#
_cell.length_a   1.000
_cell.length_b   1.000
_cell.length_c   1.000
_cell.angle_alpha   90.00
_cell.angle_beta   90.00
_cell.angle_gamma   90.00
#
_symmetry.space_group_name_H-M   'P 1'
#
loop_
_entity.id
_entity.type
_entity.pdbx_description
1 polymer ?
#
loop_
_entity_poly.entity_id
_entity_poly.type
_entity_poly.pdbx_seq_one_letter_code
_entity_poly.pdbx_strand_id
1 'polypeptide(L)'
;MRGGRPVGGAARADREALKEQNASAPQIPHLLRRTLELFRPHKLAISLTVAVVLVTAAISVIPPLLVESAFDVGLFPQGEGPNLSALSVIVAVMIGLYILSAALGVWQAYLTATVGNSVMGELRVLLFRRLQSMELSFFTHTKTGVIQSRLQNDVGGVANALTNTVSSVLGNTVNVIAAFVAMVLISWQLTVVAIVLMPLLVLVQRRVGQVRARIAGQAQESLSDMTAITQETLSVSGVLLSKSFNRQQSEIDRYREANRTQIGLQVRQSMSGQGFFALVNIFMSSIPAIVYLCAGLLITGGTGDITAGAIVAFTTVQSRLLFPLTSLMRVALDLQTSGALFARIFEYLDLKPAIVERPDAIDVADAPGPLGSVSFENVSFRYPDAPEQSRPTLDDVSFAIAPGEFAAFVGPSGAGKTTISYLAARLYDASSGTVTFAGADVRKLTQGSVIDSIGIVSQETYLFHASIAENLRYARPEATDAELEAAARAANIHDTIAAFPDGYQTLAGERGYRLSGGEKQRLAIARVLLKDPAVMLLDEATSALDSLSERVVQHALDTASKGRTTIAIAHRLSTIVGADRILVIDAGKIVEQGTHSELLAADGVYARMYREQAGGHGPT
;
A
#
# COMPACT_ATOMS: atom_id res chain seq x y z
N MET A 1 5.24 7.34 47.49
CA MET A 1 6.36 6.50 47.04
C MET A 1 5.86 5.12 46.69
N ARG A 2 5.69 4.82 45.43
CA ARG A 2 5.69 3.46 44.85
C ARG A 2 6.03 3.62 43.36
N GLY A 3 7.14 3.00 42.99
CA GLY A 3 7.81 3.19 41.71
C GLY A 3 6.97 2.77 40.49
N GLY A 4 6.89 3.69 39.56
CA GLY A 4 6.40 3.40 38.24
C GLY A 4 7.37 2.48 37.51
N ARG A 5 6.87 1.37 36.95
CA ARG A 5 7.62 0.50 36.05
C ARG A 5 7.96 1.29 34.78
N PRO A 6 9.16 1.16 34.25
CA PRO A 6 9.55 1.90 33.05
C PRO A 6 8.78 1.36 31.83
N VAL A 7 8.13 2.29 31.09
CA VAL A 7 7.40 2.09 29.82
C VAL A 7 8.33 1.72 28.64
N GLY A 8 9.57 1.31 28.92
CA GLY A 8 10.60 1.01 27.93
C GLY A 8 10.53 -0.37 27.25
N GLY A 9 9.52 -1.21 27.58
CA GLY A 9 9.44 -2.57 27.05
C GLY A 9 8.77 -2.67 25.67
N ALA A 10 7.71 -1.93 25.42
CA ALA A 10 6.95 -1.99 24.17
C ALA A 10 7.70 -1.36 23.01
N ALA A 11 8.34 -0.21 23.21
CA ALA A 11 9.13 0.49 22.18
C ALA A 11 10.43 -0.24 21.79
N ARG A 12 10.99 -1.10 22.67
CA ARG A 12 12.07 -2.02 22.31
C ARG A 12 11.56 -3.15 21.41
N ALA A 13 10.38 -3.70 21.70
CA ALA A 13 9.76 -4.75 20.90
C ALA A 13 9.41 -4.26 19.50
N ASP A 14 8.90 -3.03 19.33
CA ASP A 14 8.61 -2.45 18.02
C ASP A 14 9.88 -2.13 17.20
N ARG A 15 10.97 -1.77 17.85
CA ARG A 15 12.25 -1.50 17.19
C ARG A 15 13.00 -2.78 16.82
N GLU A 16 12.90 -3.80 17.64
CA GLU A 16 13.33 -5.15 17.27
C GLU A 16 12.43 -5.70 16.18
N ALA A 17 11.11 -5.48 16.23
CA ALA A 17 10.17 -5.85 15.19
C ALA A 17 10.42 -5.07 13.86
N LEU A 18 10.76 -3.78 13.88
CA LEU A 18 11.13 -3.04 12.67
C LEU A 18 12.53 -3.40 12.16
N LYS A 19 13.48 -3.68 13.06
CA LYS A 19 14.78 -4.24 12.67
C LYS A 19 14.66 -5.69 12.21
N GLU A 20 13.84 -6.48 12.86
CA GLU A 20 13.47 -7.82 12.42
C GLU A 20 12.65 -7.78 11.12
N GLN A 21 11.72 -6.84 10.95
CA GLN A 21 11.04 -6.61 9.67
C GLN A 21 11.99 -6.13 8.55
N ASN A 22 13.00 -5.34 8.86
CA ASN A 22 14.02 -4.95 7.88
C ASN A 22 15.15 -6.00 7.73
N ALA A 23 15.41 -6.80 8.77
CA ALA A 23 16.34 -7.95 8.72
C ALA A 23 15.66 -9.23 8.24
N SER A 24 14.35 -9.35 8.43
CA SER A 24 13.47 -10.37 7.88
C SER A 24 12.84 -9.95 6.55
N ALA A 25 13.36 -8.88 5.91
CA ALA A 25 13.00 -8.64 4.51
C ALA A 25 13.23 -9.94 3.75
N PRO A 26 12.22 -10.51 3.10
CA PRO A 26 12.33 -11.81 2.46
C PRO A 26 13.52 -11.76 1.51
N GLN A 27 14.43 -12.74 1.61
CA GLN A 27 15.55 -12.87 0.68
C GLN A 27 14.97 -13.26 -0.67
N ILE A 28 14.61 -12.26 -1.47
CA ILE A 28 14.09 -12.50 -2.81
C ILE A 28 15.28 -12.83 -3.71
N PRO A 29 15.31 -14.04 -4.28
CA PRO A 29 16.38 -14.43 -5.18
C PRO A 29 16.39 -13.48 -6.38
N HIS A 30 17.60 -13.02 -6.77
CA HIS A 30 17.82 -12.14 -7.93
C HIS A 30 17.08 -10.79 -7.89
N LEU A 31 16.89 -10.19 -6.70
CA LEU A 31 16.21 -8.90 -6.50
C LEU A 31 16.70 -7.82 -7.49
N LEU A 32 18.01 -7.68 -7.64
CA LEU A 32 18.62 -6.70 -8.55
C LEU A 32 18.19 -6.93 -10.01
N ARG A 33 18.19 -8.19 -10.47
CA ARG A 33 17.79 -8.54 -11.83
C ARG A 33 16.31 -8.22 -12.07
N ARG A 34 15.45 -8.60 -11.14
CA ARG A 34 14.01 -8.32 -11.21
C ARG A 34 13.74 -6.81 -11.21
N THR A 35 14.47 -6.06 -10.38
CA THR A 35 14.39 -4.59 -10.39
C THR A 35 14.81 -4.03 -11.75
N LEU A 36 15.88 -4.53 -12.35
CA LEU A 36 16.33 -4.09 -13.68
C LEU A 36 15.34 -4.45 -14.79
N GLU A 37 14.62 -5.58 -14.67
CA GLU A 37 13.60 -5.99 -15.62
C GLU A 37 12.42 -4.99 -15.69
N LEU A 38 12.08 -4.30 -14.60
CA LEU A 38 11.08 -3.23 -14.58
C LEU A 38 11.45 -2.03 -15.49
N PHE A 39 12.73 -1.83 -15.73
CA PHE A 39 13.22 -0.75 -16.61
C PHE A 39 13.28 -1.13 -18.08
N ARG A 40 13.10 -2.40 -18.40
CA ARG A 40 13.25 -2.91 -19.78
C ARG A 40 12.32 -2.19 -20.79
N PRO A 41 11.07 -1.83 -20.46
CA PRO A 41 10.22 -1.05 -21.35
C PRO A 41 10.77 0.36 -21.64
N HIS A 42 11.51 0.96 -20.69
CA HIS A 42 11.99 2.34 -20.72
C HIS A 42 13.46 2.48 -21.16
N LYS A 43 14.05 1.44 -21.77
CA LYS A 43 15.49 1.41 -22.14
C LYS A 43 15.94 2.57 -23.02
N LEU A 44 15.09 3.09 -23.92
CA LEU A 44 15.40 4.24 -24.76
C LEU A 44 15.52 5.53 -23.94
N ALA A 45 14.59 5.79 -23.04
CA ALA A 45 14.63 6.97 -22.16
C ALA A 45 15.83 6.92 -21.21
N ILE A 46 16.18 5.72 -20.71
CA ILE A 46 17.35 5.51 -19.85
C ILE A 46 18.64 5.75 -20.65
N SER A 47 18.78 5.18 -21.84
CA SER A 47 19.99 5.39 -22.66
C SER A 47 20.15 6.86 -23.04
N LEU A 48 19.05 7.56 -23.32
CA LEU A 48 19.08 9.01 -23.58
C LEU A 48 19.49 9.80 -22.33
N THR A 49 18.97 9.42 -21.15
CA THR A 49 19.39 10.03 -19.87
C THR A 49 20.88 9.85 -19.63
N VAL A 50 21.41 8.63 -19.85
CA VAL A 50 22.86 8.35 -19.72
C VAL A 50 23.65 9.20 -20.71
N ALA A 51 23.23 9.30 -21.96
CA ALA A 51 23.89 10.13 -22.96
C ALA A 51 23.92 11.61 -22.55
N VAL A 52 22.79 12.15 -22.07
CA VAL A 52 22.71 13.55 -21.60
C VAL A 52 23.63 13.76 -20.40
N VAL A 53 23.69 12.82 -19.44
CA VAL A 53 24.61 12.89 -18.29
C VAL A 53 26.06 12.95 -18.77
N LEU A 54 26.46 12.10 -19.70
CA LEU A 54 27.83 12.07 -20.24
C LEU A 54 28.18 13.37 -20.97
N VAL A 55 27.28 13.89 -21.78
CA VAL A 55 27.44 15.17 -22.48
C VAL A 55 27.58 16.33 -21.48
N THR A 56 26.70 16.38 -20.49
CA THR A 56 26.75 17.42 -19.44
C THR A 56 28.03 17.36 -18.64
N ALA A 57 28.53 16.17 -18.32
CA ALA A 57 29.78 15.99 -17.63
C ALA A 57 30.99 16.42 -18.50
N ALA A 58 31.00 16.09 -19.78
CA ALA A 58 32.03 16.56 -20.70
C ALA A 58 32.02 18.10 -20.80
N ILE A 59 30.84 18.71 -20.92
CA ILE A 59 30.71 20.18 -20.92
C ILE A 59 31.21 20.76 -19.59
N SER A 60 31.03 20.11 -18.46
CA SER A 60 31.40 20.63 -17.13
C SER A 60 32.90 20.79 -16.94
N VAL A 61 33.75 20.09 -17.72
CA VAL A 61 35.22 20.16 -17.69
C VAL A 61 35.72 21.44 -18.39
N ILE A 62 35.02 21.94 -19.38
CA ILE A 62 35.48 23.05 -20.23
C ILE A 62 35.56 24.40 -19.49
N PRO A 63 34.54 24.85 -18.71
CA PRO A 63 34.59 26.14 -18.04
C PRO A 63 35.78 26.35 -17.10
N PRO A 64 36.24 25.38 -16.30
CA PRO A 64 37.48 25.54 -15.53
C PRO A 64 38.73 25.80 -16.37
N LEU A 65 38.87 25.10 -17.51
CA LEU A 65 39.99 25.32 -18.44
C LEU A 65 39.88 26.70 -19.09
N LEU A 66 38.67 27.18 -19.37
CA LEU A 66 38.47 28.54 -19.85
C LEU A 66 38.76 29.59 -18.78
N VAL A 67 38.57 29.29 -17.48
CA VAL A 67 39.01 30.17 -16.38
C VAL A 67 40.52 30.34 -16.39
N GLU A 68 41.29 29.26 -16.56
CA GLU A 68 42.74 29.33 -16.72
C GLU A 68 43.12 30.28 -17.88
N SER A 69 42.54 30.05 -19.07
CA SER A 69 42.78 30.88 -20.25
C SER A 69 42.32 32.34 -20.04
N ALA A 70 41.23 32.58 -19.29
CA ALA A 70 40.75 33.93 -18.99
C ALA A 70 41.75 34.70 -18.13
N PHE A 71 42.44 34.03 -17.20
CA PHE A 71 43.49 34.64 -16.40
C PHE A 71 44.77 34.83 -17.17
N ASP A 72 45.28 33.81 -17.86
CA ASP A 72 46.60 33.79 -18.45
C ASP A 72 46.67 34.52 -19.80
N VAL A 73 45.60 34.53 -20.58
CA VAL A 73 45.52 35.19 -21.90
C VAL A 73 44.71 36.47 -21.88
N GLY A 74 43.65 36.52 -21.01
CA GLY A 74 42.74 37.67 -20.96
C GLY A 74 43.17 38.77 -20.01
N LEU A 75 43.47 38.42 -18.74
CA LEU A 75 43.71 39.39 -17.67
C LEU A 75 45.20 39.71 -17.50
N PHE A 76 46.08 38.70 -17.56
CA PHE A 76 47.50 38.83 -17.26
C PHE A 76 48.37 38.21 -18.36
N PRO A 77 48.25 38.64 -19.65
CA PRO A 77 49.13 38.18 -20.70
C PRO A 77 50.58 38.61 -20.43
N GLN A 78 51.53 37.74 -20.79
CA GLN A 78 52.95 38.03 -20.54
C GLN A 78 53.43 39.24 -21.34
N GLY A 79 53.79 40.33 -20.62
CA GLY A 79 54.37 41.53 -21.21
C GLY A 79 53.44 42.57 -21.81
N GLU A 80 52.13 42.37 -21.78
CA GLU A 80 51.13 43.27 -22.34
C GLU A 80 50.02 43.57 -21.29
N GLY A 81 49.24 44.62 -21.53
CA GLY A 81 48.06 44.93 -20.71
C GLY A 81 46.88 43.97 -21.00
N PRO A 82 45.78 44.02 -20.23
CA PRO A 82 44.65 43.11 -20.38
C PRO A 82 44.08 43.07 -21.80
N ASN A 83 43.91 41.88 -22.34
CA ASN A 83 43.30 41.66 -23.65
C ASN A 83 41.76 41.51 -23.51
N LEU A 84 41.05 42.64 -23.56
CA LEU A 84 39.58 42.67 -23.37
C LEU A 84 38.82 41.93 -24.49
N SER A 85 39.37 41.86 -25.71
CA SER A 85 38.71 41.15 -26.81
C SER A 85 38.74 39.62 -26.56
N ALA A 86 39.89 39.06 -26.20
CA ALA A 86 40.01 37.66 -25.85
C ALA A 86 39.17 37.30 -24.62
N LEU A 87 39.21 38.16 -23.58
CA LEU A 87 38.42 37.98 -22.37
C LEU A 87 36.89 37.95 -22.64
N SER A 88 36.38 38.89 -23.47
CA SER A 88 34.95 38.95 -23.82
C SER A 88 34.50 37.69 -24.56
N VAL A 89 35.30 37.14 -25.45
CA VAL A 89 34.98 35.88 -26.15
C VAL A 89 34.94 34.70 -25.17
N ILE A 90 35.96 34.59 -24.31
CA ILE A 90 36.03 33.52 -23.30
C ILE A 90 34.79 33.58 -22.37
N VAL A 91 34.45 34.77 -21.86
CA VAL A 91 33.29 34.97 -21.00
C VAL A 91 31.97 34.61 -21.73
N ALA A 92 31.79 35.04 -22.98
CA ALA A 92 30.62 34.70 -23.78
C ALA A 92 30.48 33.19 -23.99
N VAL A 93 31.57 32.48 -24.28
CA VAL A 93 31.59 31.01 -24.40
C VAL A 93 31.26 30.34 -23.07
N MET A 94 31.84 30.82 -21.94
CA MET A 94 31.50 30.29 -20.61
C MET A 94 30.01 30.44 -20.29
N ILE A 95 29.44 31.61 -20.52
CA ILE A 95 28.00 31.85 -20.28
C ILE A 95 27.16 30.92 -21.16
N GLY A 96 27.52 30.78 -22.45
CA GLY A 96 26.83 29.85 -23.37
C GLY A 96 26.89 28.41 -22.89
N LEU A 97 28.05 27.94 -22.39
CA LEU A 97 28.19 26.60 -21.83
C LEU A 97 27.36 26.41 -20.52
N TYR A 98 27.28 27.42 -19.68
CA TYR A 98 26.43 27.35 -18.47
C TYR A 98 24.96 27.28 -18.83
N ILE A 99 24.50 28.07 -19.81
CA ILE A 99 23.11 28.02 -20.30
C ILE A 99 22.80 26.64 -20.90
N LEU A 100 23.70 26.12 -21.73
CA LEU A 100 23.56 24.79 -22.33
C LEU A 100 23.53 23.70 -21.27
N SER A 101 24.44 23.75 -20.30
CA SER A 101 24.49 22.80 -19.17
C SER A 101 23.20 22.84 -18.33
N ALA A 102 22.67 24.03 -18.07
CA ALA A 102 21.40 24.18 -17.36
C ALA A 102 20.22 23.60 -18.13
N ALA A 103 20.14 23.85 -19.43
CA ALA A 103 19.09 23.29 -20.30
C ALA A 103 19.15 21.75 -20.35
N LEU A 104 20.36 21.19 -20.50
CA LEU A 104 20.58 19.75 -20.46
C LEU A 104 20.23 19.16 -19.10
N GLY A 105 20.53 19.86 -18.01
CA GLY A 105 20.18 19.44 -16.64
C GLY A 105 18.66 19.37 -16.42
N VAL A 106 17.93 20.35 -16.91
CA VAL A 106 16.45 20.33 -16.88
C VAL A 106 15.91 19.17 -17.69
N TRP A 107 16.44 18.95 -18.89
CA TRP A 107 16.03 17.84 -19.76
C TRP A 107 16.34 16.48 -19.11
N GLN A 108 17.51 16.31 -18.52
CA GLN A 108 17.89 15.14 -17.74
C GLN A 108 16.90 14.89 -16.62
N ALA A 109 16.57 15.91 -15.83
CA ALA A 109 15.60 15.81 -14.72
C ALA A 109 14.21 15.37 -15.22
N TYR A 110 13.76 15.92 -16.34
CA TYR A 110 12.49 15.53 -16.98
C TYR A 110 12.49 14.05 -17.41
N LEU A 111 13.53 13.60 -18.11
CA LEU A 111 13.66 12.19 -18.55
C LEU A 111 13.66 11.24 -17.35
N THR A 112 14.44 11.56 -16.32
CA THR A 112 14.53 10.74 -15.11
C THR A 112 13.21 10.68 -14.36
N ALA A 113 12.53 11.83 -14.18
CA ALA A 113 11.23 11.89 -13.52
C ALA A 113 10.18 11.10 -14.31
N THR A 114 10.19 11.19 -15.64
CA THR A 114 9.26 10.44 -16.50
C THR A 114 9.46 8.93 -16.33
N VAL A 115 10.69 8.43 -16.39
CA VAL A 115 10.98 7.00 -16.23
C VAL A 115 10.58 6.52 -14.83
N GLY A 116 10.99 7.24 -13.78
CA GLY A 116 10.70 6.84 -12.40
C GLY A 116 9.20 6.80 -12.08
N ASN A 117 8.45 7.82 -12.53
CA ASN A 117 7.00 7.86 -12.31
C ASN A 117 6.23 6.84 -13.18
N SER A 118 6.70 6.55 -14.39
CA SER A 118 6.11 5.50 -15.23
C SER A 118 6.26 4.12 -14.61
N VAL A 119 7.47 3.76 -14.16
CA VAL A 119 7.73 2.50 -13.45
C VAL A 119 6.90 2.40 -12.17
N MET A 120 6.77 3.50 -11.42
CA MET A 120 5.91 3.55 -10.24
C MET A 120 4.45 3.28 -10.59
N GLY A 121 3.94 3.92 -11.64
CA GLY A 121 2.58 3.72 -12.12
C GLY A 121 2.31 2.27 -12.50
N GLU A 122 3.21 1.65 -13.26
CA GLU A 122 3.14 0.23 -13.64
C GLU A 122 3.16 -0.69 -12.41
N LEU A 123 4.06 -0.45 -11.45
CA LEU A 123 4.12 -1.23 -10.21
C LEU A 123 2.83 -1.14 -9.39
N ARG A 124 2.22 0.06 -9.30
CA ARG A 124 0.93 0.22 -8.62
C ARG A 124 -0.18 -0.61 -9.26
N VAL A 125 -0.28 -0.56 -10.59
CA VAL A 125 -1.27 -1.33 -11.33
C VAL A 125 -1.02 -2.84 -11.19
N LEU A 126 0.24 -3.29 -11.28
CA LEU A 126 0.61 -4.70 -11.09
C LEU A 126 0.26 -5.19 -9.69
N LEU A 127 0.61 -4.41 -8.67
CA LEU A 127 0.33 -4.75 -7.28
C LEU A 127 -1.18 -4.76 -7.01
N PHE A 128 -1.91 -3.75 -7.51
CA PHE A 128 -3.36 -3.70 -7.36
C PHE A 128 -4.05 -4.89 -8.05
N ARG A 129 -3.61 -5.24 -9.28
CA ARG A 129 -4.11 -6.43 -9.99
C ARG A 129 -3.84 -7.72 -9.22
N ARG A 130 -2.62 -7.85 -8.64
CA ARG A 130 -2.29 -9.02 -7.83
C ARG A 130 -3.17 -9.10 -6.58
N LEU A 131 -3.36 -7.99 -5.88
CA LEU A 131 -4.26 -7.94 -4.72
C LEU A 131 -5.69 -8.29 -5.09
N GLN A 132 -6.23 -7.77 -6.20
CA GLN A 132 -7.58 -8.10 -6.66
C GLN A 132 -7.75 -9.58 -7.06
N SER A 133 -6.66 -10.28 -7.37
CA SER A 133 -6.69 -11.72 -7.67
C SER A 133 -6.58 -12.61 -6.44
N MET A 134 -6.42 -12.04 -5.24
CA MET A 134 -6.31 -12.83 -4.00
C MET A 134 -7.69 -13.24 -3.49
N GLU A 135 -7.74 -14.40 -2.84
CA GLU A 135 -8.93 -14.94 -2.19
C GLU A 135 -9.33 -14.14 -0.95
N LEU A 136 -10.59 -14.33 -0.51
CA LEU A 136 -11.16 -13.63 0.65
C LEU A 136 -10.33 -13.85 1.93
N SER A 137 -9.75 -15.03 2.13
CA SER A 137 -8.90 -15.36 3.28
C SER A 137 -7.72 -14.41 3.44
N PHE A 138 -7.10 -13.98 2.35
CA PHE A 138 -6.00 -13.02 2.40
C PHE A 138 -6.42 -11.70 3.07
N PHE A 139 -7.60 -11.19 2.74
CA PHE A 139 -8.10 -9.91 3.27
C PHE A 139 -8.62 -10.00 4.71
N THR A 140 -9.06 -11.17 5.15
CA THR A 140 -9.47 -11.39 6.56
C THR A 140 -8.26 -11.43 7.51
N HIS A 141 -7.10 -11.92 7.04
CA HIS A 141 -5.89 -12.03 7.85
C HIS A 141 -4.97 -10.81 7.76
N THR A 142 -4.97 -10.13 6.60
CA THR A 142 -4.09 -9.01 6.36
C THR A 142 -4.77 -7.68 6.71
N LYS A 143 -4.21 -6.94 7.67
CA LYS A 143 -4.74 -5.63 8.05
C LYS A 143 -4.78 -4.68 6.84
N THR A 144 -5.91 -4.08 6.57
CA THR A 144 -6.12 -3.13 5.46
C THR A 144 -5.08 -2.00 5.42
N GLY A 145 -4.67 -1.49 6.59
CA GLY A 145 -3.62 -0.46 6.68
C GLY A 145 -2.25 -0.92 6.18
N VAL A 146 -1.91 -2.22 6.31
CA VAL A 146 -0.68 -2.79 5.77
C VAL A 146 -0.75 -2.80 4.24
N ILE A 147 -1.86 -3.23 3.66
CA ILE A 147 -2.09 -3.24 2.21
C ILE A 147 -1.99 -1.82 1.64
N GLN A 148 -2.66 -0.84 2.27
CA GLN A 148 -2.58 0.57 1.87
C GLN A 148 -1.16 1.11 1.95
N SER A 149 -0.43 0.82 3.02
CA SER A 149 0.96 1.23 3.18
C SER A 149 1.86 0.66 2.09
N ARG A 150 1.67 -0.61 1.72
CA ARG A 150 2.41 -1.23 0.60
C ARG A 150 2.14 -0.51 -0.72
N LEU A 151 0.86 -0.27 -1.03
CA LEU A 151 0.45 0.34 -2.31
C LEU A 151 0.88 1.81 -2.44
N GLN A 152 0.85 2.57 -1.35
CA GLN A 152 1.11 4.01 -1.38
C GLN A 152 2.54 4.35 -0.97
N ASN A 153 2.98 3.90 0.22
CA ASN A 153 4.26 4.31 0.79
C ASN A 153 5.43 3.54 0.21
N ASP A 154 5.35 2.20 0.12
CA ASP A 154 6.47 1.39 -0.36
C ASP A 154 6.69 1.63 -1.87
N VAL A 155 5.62 1.68 -2.67
CA VAL A 155 5.75 2.00 -4.10
C VAL A 155 6.20 3.45 -4.31
N GLY A 156 5.72 4.42 -3.51
CA GLY A 156 6.20 5.80 -3.53
C GLY A 156 7.67 5.91 -3.14
N GLY A 157 8.11 5.16 -2.13
CA GLY A 157 9.50 5.08 -1.71
C GLY A 157 10.41 4.50 -2.81
N VAL A 158 9.95 3.49 -3.53
CA VAL A 158 10.65 2.93 -4.70
C VAL A 158 10.81 3.98 -5.80
N ALA A 159 9.78 4.76 -6.12
CA ALA A 159 9.87 5.81 -7.13
C ALA A 159 10.94 6.86 -6.78
N ASN A 160 10.95 7.32 -5.51
CA ASN A 160 11.96 8.26 -5.02
C ASN A 160 13.36 7.67 -5.09
N ALA A 161 13.51 6.39 -4.75
CA ALA A 161 14.77 5.68 -4.87
C ALA A 161 15.25 5.61 -6.32
N LEU A 162 14.39 5.26 -7.25
CA LEU A 162 14.73 5.14 -8.67
C LEU A 162 15.07 6.48 -9.31
N THR A 163 14.24 7.51 -9.07
CA THR A 163 14.46 8.85 -9.65
C THR A 163 15.70 9.53 -9.06
N ASN A 164 15.86 9.48 -7.75
CA ASN A 164 16.90 10.25 -7.08
C ASN A 164 18.22 9.47 -6.95
N THR A 165 18.17 8.20 -6.53
CA THR A 165 19.38 7.42 -6.26
C THR A 165 20.12 7.06 -7.55
N VAL A 166 19.40 6.53 -8.55
CA VAL A 166 20.03 6.13 -9.83
C VAL A 166 20.63 7.35 -10.55
N SER A 167 19.87 8.46 -10.62
CA SER A 167 20.35 9.70 -11.24
C SER A 167 21.53 10.31 -10.48
N SER A 168 21.45 10.31 -9.13
CA SER A 168 22.53 10.81 -8.29
C SER A 168 23.78 9.96 -8.41
N VAL A 169 23.67 8.63 -8.44
CA VAL A 169 24.82 7.73 -8.62
C VAL A 169 25.49 8.00 -9.94
N LEU A 170 24.73 7.97 -11.04
CA LEU A 170 25.27 8.16 -12.37
C LEU A 170 25.86 9.57 -12.54
N GLY A 171 25.07 10.61 -12.24
CA GLY A 171 25.48 12.00 -12.41
C GLY A 171 26.68 12.37 -11.54
N ASN A 172 26.65 12.02 -10.25
CA ASN A 172 27.74 12.37 -9.34
C ASN A 172 29.00 11.56 -9.62
N THR A 173 28.91 10.28 -10.00
CA THR A 173 30.09 9.48 -10.38
C THR A 173 30.76 10.07 -11.61
N VAL A 174 29.99 10.39 -12.65
CA VAL A 174 30.53 10.98 -13.88
C VAL A 174 31.10 12.36 -13.61
N ASN A 175 30.43 13.19 -12.77
CA ASN A 175 30.98 14.51 -12.39
C ASN A 175 32.26 14.42 -11.59
N VAL A 176 32.40 13.47 -10.66
CA VAL A 176 33.64 13.25 -9.90
C VAL A 176 34.76 12.83 -10.83
N ILE A 177 34.53 11.92 -11.78
CA ILE A 177 35.51 11.49 -12.77
C ILE A 177 35.91 12.67 -13.67
N ALA A 178 34.93 13.43 -14.17
CA ALA A 178 35.16 14.58 -15.03
C ALA A 178 35.99 15.68 -14.31
N ALA A 179 35.63 15.98 -13.06
CA ALA A 179 36.40 16.93 -12.25
C ALA A 179 37.81 16.45 -11.94
N PHE A 180 37.97 15.14 -11.65
CA PHE A 180 39.28 14.56 -11.45
C PHE A 180 40.18 14.67 -12.71
N VAL A 181 39.61 14.35 -13.88
CA VAL A 181 40.32 14.53 -15.17
C VAL A 181 40.70 15.99 -15.37
N ALA A 182 39.76 16.94 -15.13
CA ALA A 182 40.07 18.37 -15.24
C ALA A 182 41.22 18.79 -14.30
N MET A 183 41.21 18.34 -13.05
CA MET A 183 42.29 18.65 -12.08
C MET A 183 43.65 18.11 -12.52
N VAL A 184 43.70 16.89 -13.05
CA VAL A 184 44.94 16.29 -13.57
C VAL A 184 45.47 17.06 -14.79
N LEU A 185 44.57 17.49 -15.70
CA LEU A 185 44.92 18.28 -16.88
C LEU A 185 45.47 19.68 -16.53
N ILE A 186 44.91 20.31 -15.46
CA ILE A 186 45.37 21.63 -14.99
C ILE A 186 46.72 21.49 -14.27
N SER A 187 46.85 20.62 -13.29
CA SER A 187 48.10 20.35 -12.56
C SER A 187 48.02 19.01 -11.82
N TRP A 188 48.84 18.05 -12.26
CA TRP A 188 48.91 16.75 -11.60
C TRP A 188 49.50 16.83 -10.18
N GLN A 189 50.44 17.80 -9.95
CA GLN A 189 51.08 18.02 -8.65
C GLN A 189 50.07 18.46 -7.59
N LEU A 190 49.23 19.46 -7.91
CA LEU A 190 48.19 19.95 -7.01
C LEU A 190 47.09 18.88 -6.82
N THR A 191 46.85 18.04 -7.83
CA THR A 191 45.89 16.93 -7.74
C THR A 191 46.32 15.90 -6.70
N VAL A 192 47.60 15.56 -6.63
CA VAL A 192 48.13 14.65 -5.59
C VAL A 192 47.93 15.24 -4.19
N VAL A 193 48.15 16.54 -3.99
CA VAL A 193 47.89 17.21 -2.71
C VAL A 193 46.43 17.10 -2.32
N ALA A 194 45.53 17.34 -3.27
CA ALA A 194 44.07 17.23 -3.01
C ALA A 194 43.65 15.81 -2.67
N ILE A 195 44.19 14.78 -3.36
CA ILE A 195 43.88 13.36 -3.08
C ILE A 195 44.34 12.97 -1.69
N VAL A 196 45.49 13.41 -1.22
CA VAL A 196 46.02 13.08 0.12
C VAL A 196 45.10 13.64 1.24
N LEU A 197 44.44 14.76 0.99
CA LEU A 197 43.52 15.37 1.95
C LEU A 197 42.14 14.69 1.99
N MET A 198 41.69 14.06 0.90
CA MET A 198 40.34 13.44 0.80
C MET A 198 40.03 12.34 1.83
N PRO A 199 40.94 11.39 2.15
CA PRO A 199 40.67 10.35 3.14
C PRO A 199 40.31 10.91 4.52
N LEU A 200 40.90 12.03 4.91
CA LEU A 200 40.61 12.69 6.19
C LEU A 200 39.13 13.12 6.26
N LEU A 201 38.63 13.72 5.18
CA LEU A 201 37.21 14.10 5.08
C LEU A 201 36.28 12.88 5.22
N VAL A 202 36.61 11.78 4.51
CA VAL A 202 35.84 10.53 4.54
C VAL A 202 35.78 9.94 5.95
N LEU A 203 36.92 9.93 6.67
CA LEU A 203 36.97 9.43 8.06
C LEU A 203 36.10 10.27 9.00
N VAL A 204 36.19 11.59 8.93
CA VAL A 204 35.37 12.51 9.71
C VAL A 204 33.91 12.29 9.41
N GLN A 205 33.53 12.23 8.13
CA GLN A 205 32.15 12.04 7.70
C GLN A 205 31.56 10.70 8.20
N ARG A 206 32.32 9.60 8.15
CA ARG A 206 31.90 8.30 8.68
C ARG A 206 31.57 8.39 10.18
N ARG A 207 32.45 9.02 10.98
CA ARG A 207 32.27 9.16 12.42
C ARG A 207 31.03 10.00 12.77
N VAL A 208 30.88 11.14 12.13
CA VAL A 208 29.72 12.02 12.36
C VAL A 208 28.43 11.40 11.83
N GLY A 209 28.48 10.70 10.69
CA GLY A 209 27.33 9.98 10.13
C GLY A 209 26.76 8.95 11.10
N GLN A 210 27.61 8.19 11.80
CA GLN A 210 27.18 7.23 12.81
C GLN A 210 26.47 7.89 14.01
N VAL A 211 27.00 9.03 14.50
CA VAL A 211 26.37 9.79 15.58
C VAL A 211 25.00 10.33 15.16
N ARG A 212 24.92 10.92 13.96
CA ARG A 212 23.66 11.45 13.40
C ARG A 212 22.61 10.35 13.24
N ALA A 213 23.00 9.17 12.71
CA ALA A 213 22.10 8.05 12.53
C ALA A 213 21.51 7.57 13.89
N ARG A 214 22.31 7.57 14.96
CA ARG A 214 21.84 7.24 16.31
C ARG A 214 20.82 8.26 16.82
N ILE A 215 21.11 9.57 16.69
CA ILE A 215 20.20 10.63 17.14
C ILE A 215 18.90 10.62 16.32
N ALA A 216 19.02 10.45 14.99
CA ALA A 216 17.85 10.34 14.12
C ALA A 216 16.95 9.14 14.49
N GLY A 217 17.55 7.99 14.82
CA GLY A 217 16.82 6.84 15.30
C GLY A 217 16.05 7.11 16.61
N GLN A 218 16.66 7.81 17.56
CA GLN A 218 16.00 8.19 18.82
C GLN A 218 14.85 9.20 18.60
N ALA A 219 15.05 10.16 17.68
CA ALA A 219 14.02 11.12 17.35
C ALA A 219 12.82 10.46 16.64
N GLN A 220 13.08 9.46 15.78
CA GLN A 220 12.03 8.69 15.13
C GLN A 220 11.24 7.82 16.11
N GLU A 221 11.92 7.19 17.07
CA GLU A 221 11.29 6.42 18.15
C GLU A 221 10.35 7.30 18.99
N SER A 222 10.83 8.46 19.44
CA SER A 222 10.03 9.43 20.17
C SER A 222 8.82 9.95 19.38
N LEU A 223 8.96 10.14 18.06
CA LEU A 223 7.86 10.52 17.18
C LEU A 223 6.80 9.41 17.07
N SER A 224 7.23 8.16 17.01
CA SER A 224 6.34 6.99 17.01
C SER A 224 5.55 6.89 18.31
N ASP A 225 6.19 7.13 19.45
CA ASP A 225 5.52 7.16 20.77
C ASP A 225 4.45 8.28 20.83
N MET A 226 4.77 9.47 20.31
CA MET A 226 3.79 10.57 20.21
C MET A 226 2.63 10.21 19.30
N THR A 227 2.89 9.55 18.18
CA THR A 227 1.84 9.10 17.25
C THR A 227 0.92 8.09 17.90
N ALA A 228 1.47 7.13 18.66
CA ALA A 228 0.69 6.16 19.43
C ALA A 228 -0.21 6.84 20.47
N ILE A 229 0.33 7.80 21.25
CA ILE A 229 -0.46 8.61 22.20
C ILE A 229 -1.60 9.33 21.47
N THR A 230 -1.31 9.93 20.30
CA THR A 230 -2.30 10.65 19.52
C THR A 230 -3.43 9.74 19.01
N GLN A 231 -3.09 8.57 18.47
CA GLN A 231 -4.06 7.58 17.98
C GLN A 231 -4.93 7.02 19.11
N GLU A 232 -4.33 6.74 20.26
CA GLU A 232 -5.04 6.26 21.44
C GLU A 232 -6.02 7.32 21.94
N THR A 233 -5.53 8.54 22.19
CA THR A 233 -6.27 9.60 22.88
C THR A 233 -7.32 10.26 21.99
N LEU A 234 -7.05 10.45 20.67
CA LEU A 234 -7.95 11.10 19.73
C LEU A 234 -8.86 10.13 18.97
N SER A 235 -8.83 8.84 19.29
CA SER A 235 -9.86 7.91 18.83
C SER A 235 -11.22 8.25 19.44
N VAL A 236 -12.33 7.88 18.78
CA VAL A 236 -13.67 8.14 19.32
C VAL A 236 -13.82 7.58 20.74
N SER A 237 -13.34 6.36 20.98
CA SER A 237 -13.35 5.71 22.30
C SER A 237 -12.43 6.40 23.29
N GLY A 238 -11.24 6.84 22.87
CA GLY A 238 -10.28 7.57 23.73
C GLY A 238 -10.83 8.92 24.17
N VAL A 239 -11.41 9.70 23.24
CA VAL A 239 -12.04 10.99 23.55
C VAL A 239 -13.24 10.78 24.47
N LEU A 240 -14.08 9.78 24.20
CA LEU A 240 -15.23 9.47 25.05
C LEU A 240 -14.75 9.14 26.49
N LEU A 241 -13.74 8.28 26.62
CA LEU A 241 -13.20 7.86 27.89
C LEU A 241 -12.59 9.07 28.65
N SER A 242 -11.75 9.86 28.00
CA SER A 242 -11.12 11.02 28.65
C SER A 242 -12.15 12.05 29.14
N LYS A 243 -13.23 12.28 28.38
CA LYS A 243 -14.34 13.17 28.76
C LYS A 243 -15.19 12.59 29.88
N SER A 244 -15.55 11.29 29.80
CA SER A 244 -16.39 10.62 30.82
C SER A 244 -15.73 10.56 32.19
N PHE A 245 -14.41 10.49 32.25
CA PHE A 245 -13.64 10.45 33.50
C PHE A 245 -12.98 11.79 33.86
N ASN A 246 -13.25 12.87 33.11
CA ASN A 246 -12.68 14.21 33.30
C ASN A 246 -11.12 14.18 33.38
N ARG A 247 -10.49 13.45 32.45
CA ARG A 247 -9.04 13.23 32.40
C ARG A 247 -8.32 13.96 31.28
N GLN A 248 -8.96 14.90 30.62
CA GLN A 248 -8.39 15.63 29.46
C GLN A 248 -7.06 16.29 29.81
N GLN A 249 -6.96 16.90 31.04
CA GLN A 249 -5.73 17.54 31.47
C GLN A 249 -4.57 16.53 31.64
N SER A 250 -4.86 15.34 32.15
CA SER A 250 -3.87 14.27 32.30
C SER A 250 -3.32 13.83 30.94
N GLU A 251 -4.18 13.71 29.91
CA GLU A 251 -3.75 13.37 28.55
C GLU A 251 -2.92 14.49 27.91
N ILE A 252 -3.30 15.76 28.13
CA ILE A 252 -2.52 16.93 27.69
C ILE A 252 -1.13 16.91 28.32
N ASP A 253 -1.03 16.61 29.60
CA ASP A 253 0.26 16.60 30.30
C ASP A 253 1.13 15.43 29.83
N ARG A 254 0.54 14.24 29.58
CA ARG A 254 1.22 13.10 28.96
C ARG A 254 1.78 13.45 27.59
N TYR A 255 0.98 14.08 26.74
CA TYR A 255 1.41 14.51 25.41
C TYR A 255 2.49 15.59 25.48
N ARG A 256 2.37 16.56 26.40
CA ARG A 256 3.35 17.63 26.62
C ARG A 256 4.72 17.08 27.01
N GLU A 257 4.78 16.06 27.86
CA GLU A 257 6.04 15.43 28.26
C GLU A 257 6.72 14.71 27.09
N ALA A 258 5.95 13.92 26.31
CA ALA A 258 6.45 13.29 25.11
C ALA A 258 6.96 14.31 24.08
N ASN A 259 6.21 15.43 23.90
CA ASN A 259 6.58 16.51 23.00
C ASN A 259 7.87 17.23 23.44
N ARG A 260 8.08 17.45 24.75
CA ARG A 260 9.34 18.02 25.28
C ARG A 260 10.54 17.12 24.94
N THR A 261 10.38 15.82 25.11
CA THR A 261 11.42 14.86 24.76
C THR A 261 11.74 14.91 23.27
N GLN A 262 10.70 14.94 22.42
CA GLN A 262 10.82 15.06 20.97
C GLN A 262 11.53 16.33 20.54
N ILE A 263 11.17 17.50 21.11
CA ILE A 263 11.82 18.79 20.85
C ILE A 263 13.32 18.69 21.17
N GLY A 264 13.68 18.14 22.34
CA GLY A 264 15.08 17.96 22.74
C GLY A 264 15.89 17.11 21.76
N LEU A 265 15.31 16.01 21.29
CA LEU A 265 15.93 15.12 20.31
C LEU A 265 16.05 15.78 18.94
N GLN A 266 15.03 16.54 18.51
CA GLN A 266 15.01 17.23 17.22
C GLN A 266 16.04 18.37 17.17
N VAL A 267 16.18 19.11 18.28
CA VAL A 267 17.24 20.12 18.42
C VAL A 267 18.63 19.46 18.34
N ARG A 268 18.87 18.35 19.07
CA ARG A 268 20.14 17.61 18.98
C ARG A 268 20.42 17.09 17.57
N GLN A 269 19.40 16.57 16.87
CA GLN A 269 19.51 16.12 15.49
C GLN A 269 19.92 17.26 14.56
N SER A 270 19.26 18.43 14.67
CA SER A 270 19.56 19.62 13.87
C SER A 270 20.97 20.13 14.16
N MET A 271 21.35 20.26 15.42
CA MET A 271 22.67 20.75 15.83
C MET A 271 23.80 19.79 15.41
N SER A 272 23.59 18.48 15.48
CA SER A 272 24.57 17.50 14.97
C SER A 272 24.79 17.65 13.46
N GLY A 273 23.74 18.03 12.71
CA GLY A 273 23.82 18.37 11.29
C GLY A 273 24.62 19.64 11.04
N GLN A 274 24.31 20.72 11.74
CA GLN A 274 25.00 22.01 11.60
C GLN A 274 26.48 21.90 12.00
N GLY A 275 26.80 21.22 13.09
CA GLY A 275 28.20 20.97 13.50
C GLY A 275 29.00 20.22 12.43
N PHE A 276 28.40 19.22 11.78
CA PHE A 276 29.02 18.54 10.66
C PHE A 276 29.26 19.48 9.46
N PHE A 277 28.25 20.25 9.05
CA PHE A 277 28.39 21.18 7.93
C PHE A 277 29.43 22.27 8.23
N ALA A 278 29.50 22.78 9.46
CA ALA A 278 30.50 23.73 9.87
C ALA A 278 31.92 23.14 9.72
N LEU A 279 32.14 21.91 10.20
CA LEU A 279 33.42 21.21 10.08
C LEU A 279 33.83 20.96 8.62
N VAL A 280 32.87 20.50 7.80
CA VAL A 280 33.08 20.33 6.36
C VAL A 280 33.41 21.65 5.68
N ASN A 281 32.68 22.73 6.02
CA ASN A 281 32.97 24.06 5.47
C ASN A 281 34.35 24.56 5.87
N ILE A 282 34.77 24.39 7.12
CA ILE A 282 36.14 24.74 7.55
C ILE A 282 37.18 23.97 6.73
N PHE A 283 36.98 22.67 6.61
CA PHE A 283 37.89 21.82 5.82
C PHE A 283 37.96 22.27 4.37
N MET A 284 36.81 22.48 3.72
CA MET A 284 36.71 22.88 2.32
C MET A 284 37.31 24.28 2.07
N SER A 285 37.07 25.23 2.98
CA SER A 285 37.66 26.56 2.88
C SER A 285 39.16 26.56 3.15
N SER A 286 39.69 25.57 3.89
CA SER A 286 41.13 25.42 4.16
C SER A 286 41.90 24.81 2.99
N ILE A 287 41.23 24.00 2.13
CA ILE A 287 41.91 23.33 1.02
C ILE A 287 42.50 24.35 0.00
N PRO A 288 41.78 25.39 -0.48
CA PRO A 288 42.39 26.40 -1.35
C PRO A 288 43.60 27.06 -0.72
N ALA A 289 43.57 27.36 0.59
CA ALA A 289 44.70 27.95 1.30
C ALA A 289 45.93 27.00 1.29
N ILE A 290 45.72 25.70 1.50
CA ILE A 290 46.75 24.69 1.41
C ILE A 290 47.30 24.58 -0.03
N VAL A 291 46.41 24.59 -1.02
CA VAL A 291 46.78 24.57 -2.46
C VAL A 291 47.64 25.79 -2.80
N TYR A 292 47.24 26.99 -2.34
CA TYR A 292 48.05 28.20 -2.57
C TYR A 292 49.44 28.12 -1.95
N LEU A 293 49.54 27.58 -0.72
CA LEU A 293 50.83 27.37 -0.07
C LEU A 293 51.68 26.34 -0.84
N CYS A 294 51.10 25.23 -1.23
CA CYS A 294 51.80 24.18 -2.00
C CYS A 294 52.23 24.69 -3.38
N ALA A 295 51.36 25.45 -4.08
CA ALA A 295 51.69 26.06 -5.36
C ALA A 295 52.87 27.05 -5.20
N GLY A 296 52.86 27.87 -4.16
CA GLY A 296 53.98 28.78 -3.87
C GLY A 296 55.32 28.06 -3.61
N LEU A 297 55.25 26.92 -2.88
CA LEU A 297 56.44 26.08 -2.65
C LEU A 297 56.94 25.40 -3.92
N LEU A 298 56.04 24.95 -4.80
CA LEU A 298 56.38 24.33 -6.09
C LEU A 298 57.01 25.35 -7.06
N ILE A 299 56.46 26.56 -7.12
CA ILE A 299 57.00 27.65 -7.95
C ILE A 299 58.39 28.07 -7.46
N THR A 300 58.58 28.26 -6.14
CA THR A 300 59.90 28.62 -5.56
C THR A 300 60.89 27.48 -5.69
N GLY A 301 60.51 26.22 -5.68
CA GLY A 301 61.35 25.04 -5.90
C GLY A 301 61.73 24.77 -7.35
N GLY A 302 61.22 25.54 -8.31
CA GLY A 302 61.52 25.39 -9.75
C GLY A 302 61.02 24.09 -10.38
N THR A 303 60.03 23.43 -9.74
CA THR A 303 59.56 22.12 -10.17
C THR A 303 58.26 22.15 -11.00
N GLY A 304 57.75 23.32 -11.42
CA GLY A 304 56.53 23.38 -12.24
C GLY A 304 56.22 24.76 -12.80
N ASP A 305 55.76 24.80 -14.06
CA ASP A 305 55.18 25.97 -14.73
C ASP A 305 53.70 26.16 -14.28
N ILE A 306 53.49 26.42 -12.97
CA ILE A 306 52.14 26.65 -12.44
C ILE A 306 51.78 28.12 -12.60
N THR A 307 50.78 28.43 -13.45
CA THR A 307 50.30 29.81 -13.68
C THR A 307 49.30 30.24 -12.63
N ALA A 308 49.05 31.54 -12.50
CA ALA A 308 47.99 32.08 -11.65
C ALA A 308 46.61 31.58 -12.11
N GLY A 309 46.40 31.48 -13.43
CA GLY A 309 45.19 30.91 -14.02
C GLY A 309 44.98 29.45 -13.65
N ALA A 310 46.04 28.63 -13.68
CA ALA A 310 45.98 27.22 -13.27
C ALA A 310 45.57 27.06 -11.79
N ILE A 311 46.03 27.89 -10.88
CA ILE A 311 45.68 27.86 -9.46
C ILE A 311 44.18 28.21 -9.26
N VAL A 312 43.69 29.25 -9.94
CA VAL A 312 42.30 29.67 -9.85
C VAL A 312 41.37 28.61 -10.48
N ALA A 313 41.72 28.06 -11.65
CA ALA A 313 40.99 27.00 -12.30
C ALA A 313 40.91 25.75 -11.41
N PHE A 314 42.04 25.33 -10.84
CA PHE A 314 42.14 24.18 -9.96
C PHE A 314 41.23 24.30 -8.73
N THR A 315 41.31 25.44 -8.02
CA THR A 315 40.47 25.68 -6.84
C THR A 315 38.97 25.77 -7.18
N THR A 316 38.66 26.26 -8.38
CA THR A 316 37.26 26.28 -8.91
C THR A 316 36.74 24.86 -9.13
N VAL A 317 37.49 23.96 -9.77
CA VAL A 317 37.10 22.55 -9.94
C VAL A 317 36.96 21.85 -8.59
N GLN A 318 37.92 22.05 -7.70
CA GLN A 318 37.98 21.44 -6.39
C GLN A 318 36.74 21.80 -5.53
N SER A 319 36.32 23.06 -5.55
CA SER A 319 35.13 23.49 -4.81
C SER A 319 33.86 22.80 -5.29
N ARG A 320 33.78 22.40 -6.55
CA ARG A 320 32.65 21.69 -7.15
C ARG A 320 32.61 20.19 -6.81
N LEU A 321 33.68 19.59 -6.32
CA LEU A 321 33.78 18.17 -5.99
C LEU A 321 33.01 17.80 -4.68
N LEU A 322 32.85 18.76 -3.77
CA LEU A 322 32.29 18.49 -2.45
C LEU A 322 30.88 17.88 -2.54
N PHE A 323 29.98 18.52 -3.27
CA PHE A 323 28.59 18.09 -3.36
C PHE A 323 28.43 16.69 -3.97
N PRO A 324 29.03 16.36 -5.14
CA PRO A 324 29.00 15.01 -5.70
C PRO A 324 29.56 13.94 -4.76
N LEU A 325 30.69 14.20 -4.10
CA LEU A 325 31.31 13.24 -3.17
C LEU A 325 30.41 12.96 -1.96
N THR A 326 29.87 14.00 -1.34
CA THR A 326 28.95 13.83 -0.20
C THR A 326 27.67 13.13 -0.59
N SER A 327 27.16 13.36 -1.81
CA SER A 327 26.01 12.69 -2.37
C SER A 327 26.28 11.19 -2.58
N LEU A 328 27.40 10.83 -3.19
CA LEU A 328 27.79 9.42 -3.40
C LEU A 328 27.92 8.64 -2.08
N MET A 329 28.36 9.28 -1.01
CA MET A 329 28.46 8.61 0.30
C MET A 329 27.09 8.26 0.91
N ARG A 330 26.01 8.97 0.52
CA ARG A 330 24.63 8.67 0.95
C ARG A 330 24.01 7.51 0.17
N VAL A 331 24.47 7.28 -1.06
CA VAL A 331 23.92 6.27 -1.98
C VAL A 331 23.88 4.87 -1.37
N ALA A 332 24.88 4.47 -0.58
CA ALA A 332 24.89 3.15 0.05
C ALA A 332 23.69 2.93 0.99
N LEU A 333 23.29 3.95 1.74
CA LEU A 333 22.12 3.92 2.61
C LEU A 333 20.82 3.92 1.80
N ASP A 334 20.77 4.74 0.75
CA ASP A 334 19.59 4.84 -0.12
C ASP A 334 19.35 3.52 -0.88
N LEU A 335 20.41 2.85 -1.35
CA LEU A 335 20.34 1.53 -1.99
C LEU A 335 19.85 0.44 -1.01
N GLN A 336 20.32 0.45 0.24
CA GLN A 336 19.89 -0.50 1.26
C GLN A 336 18.41 -0.34 1.56
N THR A 337 17.95 0.90 1.76
CA THR A 337 16.54 1.21 2.01
C THR A 337 15.68 0.83 0.82
N SER A 338 16.12 1.17 -0.39
CA SER A 338 15.42 0.83 -1.64
C SER A 338 15.31 -0.68 -1.84
N GLY A 339 16.37 -1.43 -1.53
CA GLY A 339 16.36 -2.90 -1.59
C GLY A 339 15.29 -3.51 -0.70
N ALA A 340 15.13 -3.00 0.53
CA ALA A 340 14.08 -3.46 1.44
C ALA A 340 12.66 -3.13 0.92
N LEU A 341 12.47 -1.95 0.30
CA LEU A 341 11.18 -1.59 -0.32
C LEU A 341 10.83 -2.51 -1.49
N PHE A 342 11.79 -2.76 -2.39
CA PHE A 342 11.60 -3.71 -3.49
C PHE A 342 11.29 -5.12 -3.01
N ALA A 343 12.02 -5.60 -1.99
CA ALA A 343 11.78 -6.93 -1.43
C ALA A 343 10.34 -7.08 -0.94
N ARG A 344 9.82 -6.09 -0.23
CA ARG A 344 8.44 -6.08 0.26
C ARG A 344 7.38 -6.01 -0.84
N ILE A 345 7.65 -5.27 -1.93
CA ILE A 345 6.74 -5.21 -3.08
C ILE A 345 6.73 -6.55 -3.83
N PHE A 346 7.90 -7.13 -4.08
CA PHE A 346 7.99 -8.43 -4.76
C PHE A 346 7.40 -9.57 -3.94
N GLU A 347 7.48 -9.51 -2.60
CA GLU A 347 6.76 -10.43 -1.71
C GLU A 347 5.27 -10.49 -2.07
N TYR A 348 4.62 -9.33 -2.22
CA TYR A 348 3.21 -9.26 -2.59
C TYR A 348 2.94 -9.64 -4.05
N LEU A 349 3.84 -9.31 -4.97
CA LEU A 349 3.72 -9.70 -6.37
C LEU A 349 3.89 -11.22 -6.58
N ASP A 350 4.63 -11.87 -5.69
CA ASP A 350 4.89 -13.32 -5.73
C ASP A 350 3.83 -14.15 -4.99
N LEU A 351 2.92 -13.52 -4.23
CA LEU A 351 1.78 -14.21 -3.62
C LEU A 351 1.02 -14.97 -4.71
N LYS A 352 0.68 -16.21 -4.42
CA LYS A 352 -0.14 -17.03 -5.33
C LYS A 352 -1.54 -17.11 -4.75
N PRO A 353 -2.59 -16.77 -5.53
CA PRO A 353 -3.95 -17.01 -5.09
C PRO A 353 -4.16 -18.48 -4.73
N ALA A 354 -4.84 -18.75 -3.62
CA ALA A 354 -5.17 -20.12 -3.23
C ALA A 354 -6.26 -20.71 -4.15
N ILE A 355 -7.18 -19.85 -4.61
CA ILE A 355 -8.23 -20.22 -5.55
C ILE A 355 -7.78 -19.83 -6.95
N VAL A 356 -7.46 -20.83 -7.76
CA VAL A 356 -7.00 -20.67 -9.15
C VAL A 356 -8.00 -21.35 -10.08
N GLU A 357 -8.37 -20.64 -11.13
CA GLU A 357 -9.21 -21.20 -12.18
C GLU A 357 -8.43 -22.27 -12.98
N ARG A 358 -9.07 -23.40 -13.21
CA ARG A 358 -8.46 -24.50 -13.96
C ARG A 358 -8.46 -24.16 -15.46
N PRO A 359 -7.43 -24.58 -16.22
CA PRO A 359 -7.42 -24.35 -17.67
C PRO A 359 -8.57 -25.03 -18.43
N ASP A 360 -9.15 -26.09 -17.84
CA ASP A 360 -10.27 -26.87 -18.35
C ASP A 360 -11.61 -26.51 -17.69
N ALA A 361 -11.68 -25.35 -16.98
CA ALA A 361 -12.91 -24.89 -16.36
C ALA A 361 -13.96 -24.54 -17.43
N ILE A 362 -15.20 -24.99 -17.19
CA ILE A 362 -16.35 -24.76 -18.06
C ILE A 362 -17.25 -23.64 -17.45
N ASP A 363 -18.06 -23.04 -18.27
CA ASP A 363 -19.09 -22.08 -17.79
C ASP A 363 -20.23 -22.84 -17.10
N VAL A 364 -20.90 -22.18 -16.14
CA VAL A 364 -22.09 -22.72 -15.47
C VAL A 364 -23.20 -23.07 -16.47
N ALA A 365 -23.30 -22.32 -17.57
CA ALA A 365 -24.26 -22.59 -18.65
C ALA A 365 -24.04 -23.94 -19.34
N ASP A 366 -22.79 -24.44 -19.34
CA ASP A 366 -22.41 -25.73 -19.94
C ASP A 366 -22.40 -26.87 -18.92
N ALA A 367 -22.80 -26.60 -17.67
CA ALA A 367 -22.81 -27.61 -16.61
C ALA A 367 -23.91 -28.67 -16.83
N PRO A 368 -23.68 -29.94 -16.41
CA PRO A 368 -24.56 -31.06 -16.77
C PRO A 368 -25.89 -31.09 -16.01
N GLY A 369 -26.03 -30.37 -14.93
CA GLY A 369 -27.22 -30.37 -14.07
C GLY A 369 -28.10 -29.13 -14.23
N PRO A 370 -29.25 -29.09 -13.57
CA PRO A 370 -30.16 -27.97 -13.66
C PRO A 370 -29.58 -26.73 -12.97
N LEU A 371 -29.70 -25.58 -13.63
CA LEU A 371 -29.29 -24.29 -13.09
C LEU A 371 -30.00 -24.02 -11.75
N GLY A 372 -29.25 -23.61 -10.75
CA GLY A 372 -29.76 -23.36 -9.40
C GLY A 372 -29.69 -24.57 -8.46
N SER A 373 -29.27 -25.75 -8.92
CA SER A 373 -29.01 -26.86 -7.97
C SER A 373 -27.66 -26.65 -7.27
N VAL A 374 -27.64 -26.91 -5.95
CA VAL A 374 -26.43 -26.86 -5.11
C VAL A 374 -26.35 -28.13 -4.28
N SER A 375 -25.20 -28.83 -4.29
CA SER A 375 -25.02 -29.96 -3.38
C SER A 375 -23.63 -29.96 -2.71
N PHE A 376 -23.62 -30.53 -1.52
CA PHE A 376 -22.44 -30.80 -0.71
C PHE A 376 -22.35 -32.30 -0.48
N GLU A 377 -21.19 -32.90 -0.77
CA GLU A 377 -20.95 -34.33 -0.63
C GLU A 377 -19.73 -34.55 0.25
N ASN A 378 -19.95 -35.03 1.49
CA ASN A 378 -18.93 -35.29 2.50
C ASN A 378 -17.94 -34.13 2.70
N VAL A 379 -18.49 -32.90 2.73
CA VAL A 379 -17.70 -31.67 2.76
C VAL A 379 -17.20 -31.42 4.17
N SER A 380 -15.86 -31.35 4.29
CA SER A 380 -15.22 -30.82 5.49
C SER A 380 -14.42 -29.56 5.15
N PHE A 381 -14.41 -28.61 6.07
CA PHE A 381 -13.71 -27.35 5.88
C PHE A 381 -13.11 -26.84 7.17
N ARG A 382 -11.89 -26.30 7.06
CA ARG A 382 -11.18 -25.57 8.11
C ARG A 382 -10.64 -24.27 7.52
N TYR A 383 -10.81 -23.16 8.24
CA TYR A 383 -10.18 -21.90 7.84
C TYR A 383 -8.64 -22.00 7.87
N PRO A 384 -7.92 -21.37 6.94
CA PRO A 384 -6.46 -21.46 6.85
C PRO A 384 -5.70 -21.00 8.10
N ASP A 385 -6.31 -20.11 8.91
CA ASP A 385 -5.75 -19.55 10.15
C ASP A 385 -6.08 -20.37 11.40
N ALA A 386 -6.98 -21.33 11.28
CA ALA A 386 -7.36 -22.15 12.42
C ALA A 386 -6.20 -23.08 12.80
N PRO A 387 -5.90 -23.27 14.11
CA PRO A 387 -4.88 -24.20 14.56
C PRO A 387 -5.12 -25.60 13.97
N GLU A 388 -4.06 -26.29 13.55
CA GLU A 388 -4.17 -27.63 12.93
C GLU A 388 -4.92 -28.65 13.80
N GLN A 389 -4.84 -28.51 15.12
CA GLN A 389 -5.50 -29.38 16.09
C GLN A 389 -6.95 -28.96 16.41
N SER A 390 -7.43 -27.81 15.88
CA SER A 390 -8.82 -27.39 16.09
C SER A 390 -9.78 -28.28 15.33
N ARG A 391 -11.03 -28.35 15.81
CA ARG A 391 -12.10 -29.02 15.04
C ARG A 391 -12.30 -28.30 13.70
N PRO A 392 -12.60 -29.03 12.62
CA PRO A 392 -13.01 -28.41 11.37
C PRO A 392 -14.29 -27.58 11.60
N THR A 393 -14.44 -26.48 10.86
CA THR A 393 -15.64 -25.63 10.92
C THR A 393 -16.84 -26.34 10.34
N LEU A 394 -16.65 -27.16 9.30
CA LEU A 394 -17.61 -28.12 8.79
C LEU A 394 -16.95 -29.51 8.79
N ASP A 395 -17.67 -30.54 9.22
CA ASP A 395 -17.19 -31.89 9.40
C ASP A 395 -18.19 -32.89 8.77
N ASP A 396 -17.83 -33.41 7.59
CA ASP A 396 -18.60 -34.40 6.85
C ASP A 396 -20.05 -33.98 6.54
N VAL A 397 -20.23 -32.77 6.03
CA VAL A 397 -21.54 -32.19 5.71
C VAL A 397 -21.98 -32.64 4.33
N SER A 398 -23.20 -33.24 4.26
CA SER A 398 -23.81 -33.68 3.01
C SER A 398 -25.27 -33.24 2.93
N PHE A 399 -25.64 -32.56 1.85
CA PHE A 399 -27.00 -32.15 1.51
C PHE A 399 -27.11 -31.78 0.03
N ALA A 400 -28.31 -31.75 -0.50
CA ALA A 400 -28.58 -31.25 -1.85
C ALA A 400 -29.80 -30.35 -1.84
N ILE A 401 -29.77 -29.23 -2.56
CA ILE A 401 -30.83 -28.25 -2.70
C ILE A 401 -31.26 -28.25 -4.17
N ALA A 402 -32.54 -28.46 -4.39
CA ALA A 402 -33.13 -28.49 -5.72
C ALA A 402 -33.33 -27.05 -6.27
N PRO A 403 -33.40 -26.88 -7.61
CA PRO A 403 -33.74 -25.58 -8.20
C PRO A 403 -35.08 -25.07 -7.68
N GLY A 404 -35.10 -23.81 -7.23
CA GLY A 404 -36.28 -23.14 -6.69
C GLY A 404 -36.62 -23.50 -5.24
N GLU A 405 -35.88 -24.40 -4.60
CA GLU A 405 -36.03 -24.77 -3.19
C GLU A 405 -35.52 -23.65 -2.26
N PHE A 406 -36.30 -23.37 -1.20
CA PHE A 406 -35.87 -22.49 -0.12
C PHE A 406 -35.35 -23.31 1.08
N ALA A 407 -34.05 -23.38 1.27
CA ALA A 407 -33.42 -24.07 2.37
C ALA A 407 -32.91 -23.09 3.44
N ALA A 408 -33.30 -23.31 4.70
CA ALA A 408 -32.84 -22.51 5.84
C ALA A 408 -31.82 -23.28 6.70
N PHE A 409 -30.67 -22.66 6.97
CA PHE A 409 -29.66 -23.18 7.88
C PHE A 409 -29.78 -22.53 9.25
N VAL A 410 -29.98 -23.34 10.28
CA VAL A 410 -30.15 -22.89 11.67
C VAL A 410 -29.13 -23.57 12.59
N GLY A 411 -28.81 -22.95 13.72
CA GLY A 411 -27.88 -23.51 14.68
C GLY A 411 -27.20 -22.43 15.52
N PRO A 412 -26.40 -22.80 16.52
CA PRO A 412 -25.67 -21.87 17.37
C PRO A 412 -24.72 -20.96 16.59
N SER A 413 -24.33 -19.82 17.19
CA SER A 413 -23.26 -18.99 16.61
C SER A 413 -21.96 -19.79 16.53
N GLY A 414 -21.24 -19.66 15.40
CA GLY A 414 -20.02 -20.43 15.16
C GLY A 414 -20.21 -21.88 14.69
N ALA A 415 -21.45 -22.35 14.48
CA ALA A 415 -21.72 -23.71 14.01
C ALA A 415 -21.27 -23.99 12.55
N GLY A 416 -20.87 -22.98 11.77
CA GLY A 416 -20.40 -23.13 10.37
C GLY A 416 -21.42 -22.69 9.31
N LYS A 417 -22.53 -22.07 9.67
CA LYS A 417 -23.60 -21.68 8.74
C LYS A 417 -23.10 -20.75 7.61
N THR A 418 -22.44 -19.64 7.93
CA THR A 418 -21.89 -18.68 6.94
C THR A 418 -20.83 -19.34 6.05
N THR A 419 -20.10 -20.32 6.56
CA THR A 419 -19.11 -21.08 5.81
C THR A 419 -19.73 -21.82 4.63
N ILE A 420 -20.96 -22.33 4.76
CA ILE A 420 -21.70 -22.98 3.65
C ILE A 420 -21.91 -21.99 2.50
N SER A 421 -22.34 -20.76 2.79
CA SER A 421 -22.50 -19.73 1.75
C SER A 421 -21.19 -19.41 1.04
N TYR A 422 -20.09 -19.32 1.79
CA TYR A 422 -18.78 -19.04 1.21
C TYR A 422 -18.27 -20.18 0.33
N LEU A 423 -18.52 -21.44 0.71
CA LEU A 423 -18.15 -22.60 -0.10
C LEU A 423 -19.05 -22.73 -1.33
N ALA A 424 -20.35 -22.49 -1.22
CA ALA A 424 -21.29 -22.51 -2.35
C ALA A 424 -20.91 -21.45 -3.40
N ALA A 425 -20.48 -20.25 -2.97
CA ALA A 425 -20.02 -19.18 -3.85
C ALA A 425 -18.54 -19.32 -4.27
N ARG A 426 -17.86 -20.40 -3.88
CA ARG A 426 -16.42 -20.60 -4.11
C ARG A 426 -15.54 -19.42 -3.70
N LEU A 427 -15.89 -18.75 -2.60
CA LEU A 427 -15.02 -17.77 -1.94
C LEU A 427 -13.91 -18.46 -1.11
N TYR A 428 -14.14 -19.74 -0.81
CA TYR A 428 -13.19 -20.70 -0.25
C TYR A 428 -13.38 -22.04 -0.95
N ASP A 429 -12.33 -22.84 -1.06
CA ASP A 429 -12.41 -24.24 -1.50
C ASP A 429 -12.53 -25.18 -0.29
N ALA A 430 -13.33 -26.25 -0.39
CA ALA A 430 -13.46 -27.26 0.66
C ALA A 430 -12.12 -27.96 0.95
N SER A 431 -11.85 -28.26 2.23
CA SER A 431 -10.66 -29.02 2.62
C SER A 431 -10.73 -30.48 2.16
N SER A 432 -11.93 -31.07 2.19
CA SER A 432 -12.24 -32.40 1.61
C SER A 432 -13.70 -32.47 1.19
N GLY A 433 -14.06 -33.45 0.38
CA GLY A 433 -15.39 -33.58 -0.20
C GLY A 433 -15.56 -32.73 -1.46
N THR A 434 -16.81 -32.62 -1.92
CA THR A 434 -17.15 -31.95 -3.17
C THR A 434 -18.36 -31.01 -2.98
N VAL A 435 -18.22 -29.77 -3.43
CA VAL A 435 -19.33 -28.84 -3.58
C VAL A 435 -19.67 -28.77 -5.05
N THR A 436 -20.93 -28.99 -5.42
CA THR A 436 -21.39 -28.90 -6.80
C THR A 436 -22.36 -27.76 -7.00
N PHE A 437 -22.29 -27.12 -8.14
CA PHE A 437 -23.24 -26.12 -8.63
C PHE A 437 -23.69 -26.53 -10.04
N ALA A 438 -24.98 -26.54 -10.28
CA ALA A 438 -25.57 -27.04 -11.54
C ALA A 438 -25.02 -28.45 -11.93
N GLY A 439 -24.83 -29.33 -10.95
CA GLY A 439 -24.34 -30.71 -11.14
C GLY A 439 -22.85 -30.84 -11.44
N ALA A 440 -22.07 -29.77 -11.48
CA ALA A 440 -20.62 -29.79 -11.66
C ALA A 440 -19.87 -29.33 -10.39
N ASP A 441 -18.72 -29.94 -10.12
CA ASP A 441 -17.82 -29.48 -9.03
C ASP A 441 -17.44 -28.03 -9.27
N VAL A 442 -17.67 -27.15 -8.27
CA VAL A 442 -17.36 -25.72 -8.36
C VAL A 442 -15.90 -25.43 -8.74
N ARG A 443 -14.99 -26.35 -8.46
CA ARG A 443 -13.57 -26.24 -8.84
C ARG A 443 -13.32 -26.46 -10.35
N LYS A 444 -14.30 -27.03 -11.06
CA LYS A 444 -14.27 -27.24 -12.52
C LYS A 444 -15.06 -26.18 -13.29
N LEU A 445 -15.71 -25.25 -12.59
CA LEU A 445 -16.44 -24.13 -13.16
C LEU A 445 -15.58 -22.88 -13.18
N THR A 446 -15.79 -21.99 -14.14
CA THR A 446 -15.19 -20.67 -14.13
C THR A 446 -15.73 -19.90 -12.93
N GLN A 447 -14.85 -19.22 -12.16
CA GLN A 447 -15.25 -18.51 -10.95
C GLN A 447 -16.23 -17.37 -11.29
N GLY A 448 -16.01 -16.71 -12.43
CA GLY A 448 -16.90 -15.66 -12.91
C GLY A 448 -18.33 -16.14 -13.08
N SER A 449 -18.55 -17.25 -13.79
CA SER A 449 -19.89 -17.78 -14.05
C SER A 449 -20.63 -18.27 -12.78
N VAL A 450 -19.88 -18.85 -11.82
CA VAL A 450 -20.45 -19.21 -10.50
C VAL A 450 -20.90 -17.97 -9.76
N ILE A 451 -20.04 -16.93 -9.67
CA ILE A 451 -20.39 -15.69 -9.00
C ILE A 451 -21.55 -14.98 -9.70
N ASP A 452 -21.58 -14.95 -11.04
CA ASP A 452 -22.68 -14.33 -11.79
C ASP A 452 -24.03 -15.03 -11.54
N SER A 453 -24.02 -16.34 -11.32
CA SER A 453 -25.21 -17.14 -11.02
C SER A 453 -25.66 -17.05 -9.55
N ILE A 454 -24.89 -16.43 -8.66
CA ILE A 454 -25.18 -16.32 -7.22
C ILE A 454 -25.35 -14.86 -6.81
N GLY A 455 -26.42 -14.57 -6.09
CA GLY A 455 -26.65 -13.26 -5.42
C GLY A 455 -26.47 -13.39 -3.92
N ILE A 456 -25.61 -12.58 -3.32
CA ILE A 456 -25.32 -12.60 -1.88
C ILE A 456 -25.89 -11.35 -1.22
N VAL A 457 -26.77 -11.54 -0.22
CA VAL A 457 -27.21 -10.50 0.71
C VAL A 457 -26.52 -10.77 2.04
N SER A 458 -25.47 -10.00 2.33
CA SER A 458 -24.67 -10.14 3.55
C SER A 458 -25.30 -9.41 4.74
N GLN A 459 -24.92 -9.82 5.95
CA GLN A 459 -25.33 -9.18 7.21
C GLN A 459 -24.97 -7.70 7.25
N GLU A 460 -23.73 -7.35 6.88
CA GLU A 460 -23.27 -5.97 6.73
C GLU A 460 -23.29 -5.56 5.27
N THR A 461 -24.20 -4.65 4.92
CA THR A 461 -24.28 -4.10 3.57
C THR A 461 -23.23 -3.01 3.37
N TYR A 462 -22.34 -3.22 2.38
CA TYR A 462 -21.37 -2.21 1.97
C TYR A 462 -21.91 -1.38 0.80
N LEU A 463 -21.81 -0.04 0.95
CA LEU A 463 -22.11 0.91 -0.11
C LEU A 463 -20.87 1.75 -0.40
N PHE A 464 -20.58 1.93 -1.69
CA PHE A 464 -19.52 2.83 -2.14
C PHE A 464 -19.92 4.29 -1.90
N HIS A 465 -18.92 5.15 -1.73
CA HIS A 465 -19.13 6.60 -1.71
C HIS A 465 -19.42 7.10 -3.14
N ALA A 466 -20.59 6.80 -3.61
CA ALA A 466 -21.09 7.05 -4.95
C ALA A 466 -22.59 7.32 -4.88
N SER A 467 -23.24 7.67 -5.98
CA SER A 467 -24.69 7.83 -6.03
C SER A 467 -25.41 6.49 -5.79
N ILE A 468 -26.68 6.54 -5.41
CA ILE A 468 -27.52 5.35 -5.27
C ILE A 468 -27.59 4.59 -6.60
N ALA A 469 -27.74 5.31 -7.73
CA ALA A 469 -27.76 4.72 -9.06
C ALA A 469 -26.46 3.95 -9.38
N GLU A 470 -25.29 4.54 -9.12
CA GLU A 470 -24.01 3.87 -9.32
C GLU A 470 -23.84 2.66 -8.40
N ASN A 471 -24.30 2.78 -7.16
CA ASN A 471 -24.32 1.66 -6.23
C ASN A 471 -25.19 0.50 -6.70
N LEU A 472 -26.31 0.75 -7.33
CA LEU A 472 -27.18 -0.28 -7.93
C LEU A 472 -26.56 -0.87 -9.21
N ARG A 473 -26.01 -0.01 -10.11
CA ARG A 473 -25.34 -0.44 -11.34
C ARG A 473 -24.08 -1.26 -11.10
N TYR A 474 -23.53 -1.25 -9.88
CA TYR A 474 -22.41 -2.13 -9.55
C TYR A 474 -22.74 -3.61 -9.78
N ALA A 475 -24.01 -4.01 -9.63
CA ALA A 475 -24.46 -5.38 -9.90
C ALA A 475 -24.64 -5.68 -11.41
N ARG A 476 -25.04 -4.68 -12.19
CA ARG A 476 -25.19 -4.77 -13.64
C ARG A 476 -24.95 -3.38 -14.27
N PRO A 477 -23.71 -3.12 -14.76
CA PRO A 477 -23.30 -1.81 -15.28
C PRO A 477 -24.18 -1.26 -16.41
N GLU A 478 -24.72 -2.15 -17.25
CA GLU A 478 -25.52 -1.82 -18.42
C GLU A 478 -27.01 -1.56 -18.09
N ALA A 479 -27.40 -1.63 -16.80
CA ALA A 479 -28.78 -1.46 -16.39
C ALA A 479 -29.29 -0.04 -16.68
N THR A 480 -30.45 0.02 -17.31
CA THR A 480 -31.18 1.26 -17.57
C THR A 480 -31.79 1.84 -16.31
N ASP A 481 -32.14 3.13 -16.30
CA ASP A 481 -32.80 3.77 -15.16
C ASP A 481 -34.14 3.10 -14.82
N ALA A 482 -34.89 2.65 -15.84
CA ALA A 482 -36.13 1.93 -15.64
C ALA A 482 -35.95 0.58 -14.91
N GLU A 483 -34.85 -0.14 -15.22
CA GLU A 483 -34.50 -1.39 -14.52
C GLU A 483 -34.05 -1.11 -13.08
N LEU A 484 -33.33 -0.03 -12.83
CA LEU A 484 -32.96 0.41 -11.48
C LEU A 484 -34.22 0.70 -10.66
N GLU A 485 -35.19 1.43 -11.22
CA GLU A 485 -36.46 1.72 -10.56
C GLU A 485 -37.28 0.45 -10.29
N ALA A 486 -37.36 -0.46 -11.26
CA ALA A 486 -38.05 -1.73 -11.10
C ALA A 486 -37.45 -2.56 -9.96
N ALA A 487 -36.15 -2.71 -9.91
CA ALA A 487 -35.42 -3.40 -8.84
C ALA A 487 -35.61 -2.72 -7.48
N ALA A 488 -35.56 -1.39 -7.44
CA ALA A 488 -35.79 -0.63 -6.21
C ALA A 488 -37.24 -0.72 -5.72
N ARG A 489 -38.22 -0.78 -6.61
CA ARG A 489 -39.66 -1.03 -6.27
C ARG A 489 -39.84 -2.43 -5.71
N ALA A 490 -39.26 -3.44 -6.35
CA ALA A 490 -39.30 -4.82 -5.88
C ALA A 490 -38.64 -5.00 -4.51
N ALA A 491 -37.58 -4.23 -4.23
CA ALA A 491 -36.92 -4.18 -2.92
C ALA A 491 -37.58 -3.21 -1.92
N ASN A 492 -38.72 -2.58 -2.28
CA ASN A 492 -39.47 -1.67 -1.42
C ASN A 492 -38.65 -0.46 -0.92
N ILE A 493 -37.74 0.09 -1.76
CA ILE A 493 -36.86 1.24 -1.44
C ILE A 493 -37.07 2.43 -2.39
N HIS A 494 -37.78 2.26 -3.51
CA HIS A 494 -37.96 3.30 -4.53
C HIS A 494 -38.51 4.60 -3.96
N ASP A 495 -39.62 4.53 -3.18
CA ASP A 495 -40.26 5.73 -2.65
C ASP A 495 -39.36 6.49 -1.67
N THR A 496 -38.53 5.77 -0.91
CA THR A 496 -37.50 6.38 -0.06
C THR A 496 -36.44 7.11 -0.90
N ILE A 497 -35.99 6.49 -2.00
CA ILE A 497 -35.01 7.09 -2.90
C ILE A 497 -35.61 8.33 -3.59
N ALA A 498 -36.85 8.23 -4.07
CA ALA A 498 -37.54 9.33 -4.74
C ALA A 498 -37.82 10.53 -3.82
N ALA A 499 -37.90 10.30 -2.51
CA ALA A 499 -38.07 11.35 -1.50
C ALA A 499 -36.78 12.12 -1.19
N PHE A 500 -35.60 11.63 -1.60
CA PHE A 500 -34.36 12.39 -1.46
C PHE A 500 -34.30 13.55 -2.46
N PRO A 501 -33.66 14.69 -2.09
CA PRO A 501 -33.60 15.87 -2.98
C PRO A 501 -33.05 15.57 -4.39
N ASP A 502 -32.07 14.68 -4.49
CA ASP A 502 -31.40 14.30 -5.74
C ASP A 502 -31.86 12.91 -6.24
N GLY A 503 -32.89 12.30 -5.63
CA GLY A 503 -33.39 10.99 -6.02
C GLY A 503 -32.29 9.93 -6.10
N TYR A 504 -32.21 9.23 -7.23
CA TYR A 504 -31.19 8.20 -7.48
C TYR A 504 -29.75 8.77 -7.59
N GLN A 505 -29.57 10.08 -7.79
CA GLN A 505 -28.27 10.72 -7.82
C GLN A 505 -27.78 11.11 -6.41
N THR A 506 -28.59 10.89 -5.38
CA THR A 506 -28.19 11.12 -3.98
C THR A 506 -26.97 10.28 -3.62
N LEU A 507 -25.95 10.95 -3.06
CA LEU A 507 -24.73 10.28 -2.59
C LEU A 507 -25.03 9.48 -1.32
N ALA A 508 -24.71 8.18 -1.33
CA ALA A 508 -24.89 7.28 -0.19
C ALA A 508 -24.01 7.66 1.03
N GLY A 509 -22.95 8.46 0.80
CA GLY A 509 -21.99 8.84 1.81
C GLY A 509 -20.95 7.74 2.06
N GLU A 510 -19.97 8.02 2.93
CA GLU A 510 -18.95 7.05 3.28
C GLU A 510 -19.58 5.84 3.96
N ARG A 511 -19.42 4.64 3.36
CA ARG A 511 -20.05 3.37 3.81
C ARG A 511 -21.58 3.47 4.00
N GLY A 512 -22.25 4.35 3.24
CA GLY A 512 -23.69 4.54 3.36
C GLY A 512 -24.13 5.21 4.67
N TYR A 513 -23.30 6.01 5.31
CA TYR A 513 -23.57 6.66 6.60
C TYR A 513 -24.89 7.48 6.62
N ARG A 514 -25.33 7.95 5.46
CA ARG A 514 -26.58 8.73 5.32
C ARG A 514 -27.86 7.90 5.29
N LEU A 515 -27.74 6.56 5.24
CA LEU A 515 -28.85 5.63 5.14
C LEU A 515 -28.99 4.81 6.42
N SER A 516 -30.21 4.55 6.82
CA SER A 516 -30.51 3.62 7.92
C SER A 516 -30.09 2.18 7.58
N GLY A 517 -29.95 1.32 8.58
CA GLY A 517 -29.62 -0.09 8.36
C GLY A 517 -30.59 -0.79 7.41
N GLY A 518 -31.90 -0.56 7.57
CA GLY A 518 -32.92 -1.13 6.71
C GLY A 518 -32.90 -0.62 5.27
N GLU A 519 -32.55 0.66 5.07
CA GLU A 519 -32.40 1.22 3.72
C GLU A 519 -31.19 0.63 3.01
N LYS A 520 -30.04 0.51 3.69
CA LYS A 520 -28.86 -0.17 3.14
C LYS A 520 -29.16 -1.59 2.71
N GLN A 521 -29.91 -2.31 3.54
CA GLN A 521 -30.26 -3.70 3.29
C GLN A 521 -31.19 -3.86 2.10
N ARG A 522 -32.22 -2.99 1.98
CA ARG A 522 -33.11 -2.96 0.80
C ARG A 522 -32.34 -2.57 -0.49
N LEU A 523 -31.33 -1.70 -0.41
CA LEU A 523 -30.43 -1.43 -1.55
C LEU A 523 -29.60 -2.66 -1.92
N ALA A 524 -29.13 -3.45 -0.95
CA ALA A 524 -28.43 -4.71 -1.25
C ALA A 524 -29.36 -5.71 -1.92
N ILE A 525 -30.62 -5.82 -1.46
CA ILE A 525 -31.64 -6.67 -2.09
C ILE A 525 -31.93 -6.17 -3.53
N ALA A 526 -32.07 -4.86 -3.74
CA ALA A 526 -32.25 -4.28 -5.07
C ALA A 526 -31.08 -4.61 -6.02
N ARG A 527 -29.84 -4.60 -5.51
CA ARG A 527 -28.64 -5.06 -6.27
C ARG A 527 -28.78 -6.51 -6.71
N VAL A 528 -29.18 -7.40 -5.80
CA VAL A 528 -29.35 -8.82 -6.11
C VAL A 528 -30.50 -9.03 -7.09
N LEU A 529 -31.62 -8.34 -6.94
CA LEU A 529 -32.71 -8.38 -7.89
C LEU A 529 -32.32 -7.89 -9.29
N LEU A 530 -31.52 -6.84 -9.36
CA LEU A 530 -30.99 -6.29 -10.63
C LEU A 530 -30.02 -7.27 -11.31
N LYS A 531 -29.24 -8.02 -10.54
CA LYS A 531 -28.33 -9.07 -11.01
C LYS A 531 -29.09 -10.28 -11.58
N ASP A 532 -30.25 -10.59 -11.05
CA ASP A 532 -31.14 -11.71 -11.40
C ASP A 532 -30.46 -13.10 -11.33
N PRO A 533 -29.90 -13.49 -10.18
CA PRO A 533 -29.16 -14.74 -10.04
C PRO A 533 -30.08 -15.96 -9.95
N ALA A 534 -29.57 -17.15 -10.31
CA ALA A 534 -30.26 -18.42 -10.15
C ALA A 534 -30.33 -18.86 -8.68
N VAL A 535 -29.33 -18.51 -7.86
CA VAL A 535 -29.23 -18.85 -6.44
C VAL A 535 -29.06 -17.59 -5.60
N MET A 536 -29.84 -17.48 -4.52
CA MET A 536 -29.70 -16.44 -3.51
C MET A 536 -29.10 -16.99 -2.22
N LEU A 537 -28.07 -16.33 -1.72
CA LEU A 537 -27.49 -16.57 -0.40
C LEU A 537 -27.86 -15.40 0.52
N LEU A 538 -28.61 -15.70 1.58
CA LEU A 538 -29.08 -14.71 2.56
C LEU A 538 -28.37 -14.95 3.89
N ASP A 539 -27.50 -14.04 4.31
CA ASP A 539 -26.79 -14.15 5.59
C ASP A 539 -27.30 -13.09 6.57
N GLU A 540 -28.09 -13.53 7.57
CA GLU A 540 -28.62 -12.70 8.67
C GLU A 540 -29.23 -11.35 8.24
N ALA A 541 -29.90 -11.32 7.10
CA ALA A 541 -30.33 -10.08 6.44
C ALA A 541 -31.25 -9.16 7.28
N THR A 542 -31.61 -9.48 8.51
CA THR A 542 -32.54 -8.68 9.33
C THR A 542 -32.10 -8.47 10.79
N SER A 543 -30.93 -8.94 11.19
CA SER A 543 -30.52 -9.04 12.62
C SER A 543 -30.38 -7.70 13.36
N ALA A 544 -30.15 -6.59 12.66
CA ALA A 544 -29.86 -5.26 13.24
C ALA A 544 -31.02 -4.24 13.03
N LEU A 545 -32.25 -4.68 12.70
CA LEU A 545 -33.34 -3.80 12.31
C LEU A 545 -34.40 -3.69 13.41
N ASP A 546 -35.07 -2.53 13.49
CA ASP A 546 -36.30 -2.35 14.24
C ASP A 546 -37.45 -3.14 13.61
N SER A 547 -38.48 -3.48 14.39
CA SER A 547 -39.60 -4.37 13.97
C SER A 547 -40.37 -3.88 12.73
N LEU A 548 -40.42 -2.57 12.47
CA LEU A 548 -41.11 -2.02 11.29
C LEU A 548 -40.25 -2.20 10.04
N SER A 549 -39.00 -1.81 10.11
CA SER A 549 -38.01 -1.99 9.04
C SER A 549 -37.79 -3.46 8.70
N GLU A 550 -37.83 -4.34 9.70
CA GLU A 550 -37.73 -5.79 9.52
C GLU A 550 -38.84 -6.35 8.62
N ARG A 551 -40.12 -6.00 8.87
CA ARG A 551 -41.25 -6.49 8.04
C ARG A 551 -41.08 -6.06 6.57
N VAL A 552 -40.65 -4.83 6.34
CA VAL A 552 -40.45 -4.29 5.00
C VAL A 552 -39.29 -5.01 4.28
N VAL A 553 -38.18 -5.27 4.99
CA VAL A 553 -37.05 -6.03 4.45
C VAL A 553 -37.44 -7.49 4.21
N GLN A 554 -38.18 -8.13 5.13
CA GLN A 554 -38.64 -9.51 4.96
C GLN A 554 -39.55 -9.64 3.71
N HIS A 555 -40.48 -8.71 3.50
CA HIS A 555 -41.32 -8.71 2.29
C HIS A 555 -40.47 -8.55 1.00
N ALA A 556 -39.41 -7.74 1.03
CA ALA A 556 -38.49 -7.59 -0.09
C ALA A 556 -37.69 -8.89 -0.34
N LEU A 557 -37.27 -9.58 0.72
CA LEU A 557 -36.56 -10.88 0.63
C LEU A 557 -37.50 -11.97 0.08
N ASP A 558 -38.73 -12.05 0.57
CA ASP A 558 -39.76 -13.01 0.08
C ASP A 558 -40.02 -12.79 -1.41
N THR A 559 -40.07 -11.52 -1.85
CA THR A 559 -40.26 -11.17 -3.26
C THR A 559 -39.03 -11.58 -4.08
N ALA A 560 -37.81 -11.36 -3.55
CA ALA A 560 -36.56 -11.70 -4.20
C ALA A 560 -36.34 -13.22 -4.32
N SER A 561 -36.82 -14.01 -3.36
CA SER A 561 -36.67 -15.48 -3.31
C SER A 561 -37.60 -16.22 -4.28
N LYS A 562 -38.70 -15.60 -4.72
CA LYS A 562 -39.70 -16.25 -5.59
C LYS A 562 -39.05 -16.73 -6.91
N GLY A 563 -39.22 -18.05 -7.16
CA GLY A 563 -38.72 -18.68 -8.39
C GLY A 563 -37.20 -18.87 -8.45
N ARG A 564 -36.48 -18.61 -7.35
CA ARG A 564 -35.03 -18.80 -7.23
C ARG A 564 -34.70 -19.77 -6.13
N THR A 565 -33.60 -20.52 -6.31
CA THR A 565 -33.06 -21.33 -5.22
C THR A 565 -32.54 -20.40 -4.13
N THR A 566 -32.98 -20.60 -2.88
CA THR A 566 -32.62 -19.71 -1.78
C THR A 566 -31.97 -20.49 -0.65
N ILE A 567 -30.78 -20.07 -0.24
CA ILE A 567 -30.06 -20.58 0.92
C ILE A 567 -30.00 -19.46 1.95
N ALA A 568 -30.75 -19.63 3.05
CA ALA A 568 -30.80 -18.62 4.10
C ALA A 568 -30.10 -19.10 5.37
N ILE A 569 -29.20 -18.27 5.89
CA ILE A 569 -28.65 -18.41 7.24
C ILE A 569 -29.62 -17.65 8.16
N ALA A 570 -30.43 -18.39 8.88
CA ALA A 570 -31.53 -17.79 9.61
C ALA A 570 -31.22 -17.71 11.11
N HIS A 571 -31.37 -16.51 11.65
CA HIS A 571 -31.37 -16.22 13.08
C HIS A 571 -32.73 -15.77 13.58
N ARG A 572 -33.73 -15.63 12.67
CA ARG A 572 -35.11 -15.21 13.02
C ARG A 572 -36.15 -16.23 12.59
N LEU A 573 -37.15 -16.41 13.48
CA LEU A 573 -38.22 -17.37 13.29
C LEU A 573 -39.01 -17.14 11.99
N SER A 574 -39.24 -15.88 11.62
CA SER A 574 -39.97 -15.51 10.41
C SER A 574 -39.38 -16.08 9.13
N THR A 575 -38.03 -16.05 9.03
CA THR A 575 -37.32 -16.60 7.88
C THR A 575 -37.29 -18.13 7.88
N ILE A 576 -37.29 -18.76 9.06
CA ILE A 576 -37.19 -20.22 9.22
C ILE A 576 -38.49 -20.91 8.89
N VAL A 577 -39.62 -20.34 9.36
CA VAL A 577 -40.95 -20.96 9.22
C VAL A 577 -41.41 -21.07 7.76
N GLY A 578 -40.98 -20.15 6.91
CA GLY A 578 -41.29 -20.12 5.48
C GLY A 578 -40.43 -21.01 4.58
N ALA A 579 -39.42 -21.68 5.12
CA ALA A 579 -38.51 -22.51 4.33
C ALA A 579 -39.14 -23.87 3.98
N ASP A 580 -38.87 -24.34 2.75
CA ASP A 580 -39.28 -25.68 2.30
C ASP A 580 -38.54 -26.76 3.09
N ARG A 581 -37.27 -26.49 3.45
CA ARG A 581 -36.46 -27.38 4.25
C ARG A 581 -35.55 -26.61 5.21
N ILE A 582 -35.46 -27.12 6.41
CA ILE A 582 -34.59 -26.60 7.47
C ILE A 582 -33.49 -27.64 7.74
N LEU A 583 -32.23 -27.15 7.77
CA LEU A 583 -31.06 -27.94 8.12
C LEU A 583 -30.46 -27.38 9.41
N VAL A 584 -30.41 -28.19 10.45
CA VAL A 584 -29.87 -27.81 11.76
C VAL A 584 -28.39 -28.19 11.81
N ILE A 585 -27.56 -27.18 12.01
CA ILE A 585 -26.11 -27.38 12.12
C ILE A 585 -25.70 -27.18 13.56
N ASP A 586 -25.01 -28.18 14.09
CA ASP A 586 -24.37 -28.09 15.40
C ASP A 586 -22.92 -28.64 15.31
N ALA A 587 -21.98 -27.87 15.87
CA ALA A 587 -20.54 -28.22 15.89
C ALA A 587 -19.98 -28.69 14.51
N GLY A 588 -20.43 -28.05 13.42
CA GLY A 588 -19.97 -28.31 12.06
C GLY A 588 -20.67 -29.48 11.35
N LYS A 589 -21.69 -30.08 11.96
CA LYS A 589 -22.44 -31.22 11.39
C LYS A 589 -23.92 -30.92 11.22
N ILE A 590 -24.57 -31.51 10.22
CA ILE A 590 -26.03 -31.51 10.12
C ILE A 590 -26.56 -32.56 11.10
N VAL A 591 -27.28 -32.09 12.12
CA VAL A 591 -27.85 -32.97 13.18
C VAL A 591 -29.31 -33.28 12.95
N GLU A 592 -30.07 -32.38 12.30
CA GLU A 592 -31.48 -32.56 11.97
C GLU A 592 -31.76 -31.92 10.60
N GLN A 593 -32.72 -32.48 9.86
CA GLN A 593 -33.24 -31.88 8.64
C GLN A 593 -34.72 -32.25 8.46
N GLY A 594 -35.52 -31.31 7.97
CA GLY A 594 -36.95 -31.51 7.72
C GLY A 594 -37.69 -30.19 7.55
N THR A 595 -38.99 -30.25 7.46
CA THR A 595 -39.88 -29.07 7.49
C THR A 595 -40.03 -28.53 8.92
N HIS A 596 -40.49 -27.30 9.05
CA HIS A 596 -40.77 -26.69 10.36
C HIS A 596 -41.66 -27.59 11.26
N SER A 597 -42.74 -28.15 10.69
CA SER A 597 -43.70 -28.99 11.41
C SER A 597 -43.09 -30.32 11.86
N GLU A 598 -42.30 -30.95 11.01
CA GLU A 598 -41.61 -32.22 11.31
C GLU A 598 -40.60 -32.06 12.43
N LEU A 599 -39.76 -30.99 12.36
CA LEU A 599 -38.71 -30.74 13.34
C LEU A 599 -39.26 -30.30 14.71
N LEU A 600 -40.41 -29.59 14.73
CA LEU A 600 -41.12 -29.32 15.98
C LEU A 600 -41.68 -30.60 16.61
N ALA A 601 -42.27 -31.48 15.79
CA ALA A 601 -42.82 -32.75 16.27
C ALA A 601 -41.76 -33.73 16.78
N ALA A 602 -40.54 -33.66 16.21
CA ALA A 602 -39.40 -34.47 16.64
C ALA A 602 -38.82 -34.08 18.00
N ASP A 603 -39.19 -32.91 18.55
CA ASP A 603 -38.78 -32.36 19.85
C ASP A 603 -37.25 -32.36 20.08
N GLY A 604 -36.50 -32.16 19.03
CA GLY A 604 -35.04 -32.20 18.99
C GLY A 604 -34.36 -30.86 19.30
N VAL A 605 -33.19 -30.64 18.69
CA VAL A 605 -32.38 -29.42 18.80
C VAL A 605 -33.18 -28.22 18.26
N TYR A 606 -33.80 -28.38 17.09
CA TYR A 606 -34.60 -27.34 16.49
C TYR A 606 -35.74 -26.88 17.38
N ALA A 607 -36.52 -27.81 17.92
CA ALA A 607 -37.67 -27.50 18.78
C ALA A 607 -37.23 -26.76 20.06
N ARG A 608 -36.07 -27.09 20.62
CA ARG A 608 -35.50 -26.36 21.77
C ARG A 608 -35.15 -24.93 21.39
N MET A 609 -34.37 -24.74 20.30
CA MET A 609 -33.99 -23.41 19.79
C MET A 609 -35.23 -22.55 19.47
N TYR A 610 -36.25 -23.15 18.84
CA TYR A 610 -37.49 -22.45 18.51
C TYR A 610 -38.20 -21.97 19.78
N ARG A 611 -38.33 -22.81 20.82
CA ARG A 611 -38.96 -22.44 22.09
C ARG A 611 -38.21 -21.35 22.85
N GLU A 612 -36.91 -21.40 22.84
CA GLU A 612 -36.04 -20.35 23.45
C GLU A 612 -36.25 -18.99 22.77
N GLN A 613 -36.33 -18.97 21.45
CA GLN A 613 -36.55 -17.72 20.70
C GLN A 613 -38.02 -17.24 20.82
N ALA A 614 -39.00 -18.15 20.81
CA ALA A 614 -40.41 -17.81 20.94
C ALA A 614 -40.79 -17.40 22.39
N GLY A 615 -40.16 -18.00 23.40
CA GLY A 615 -40.40 -17.70 24.82
C GLY A 615 -39.76 -16.39 25.30
N GLY A 616 -38.78 -15.84 24.59
CA GLY A 616 -38.19 -14.54 24.89
C GLY A 616 -39.05 -13.32 24.52
N HIS A 617 -40.21 -13.54 23.91
CA HIS A 617 -41.20 -12.51 23.53
C HIS A 617 -42.49 -12.61 24.35
N GLY A 618 -42.46 -13.13 25.58
CA GLY A 618 -43.57 -13.05 26.53
C GLY A 618 -43.83 -11.60 26.94
N PRO A 619 -45.12 -11.18 27.10
CA PRO A 619 -45.45 -9.80 27.42
C PRO A 619 -44.92 -9.42 28.80
N THR A 620 -44.08 -8.40 28.87
CA THR A 620 -43.79 -7.64 30.08
C THR A 620 -44.69 -6.42 30.13
#